data_61ecea1f775ccb36aceadd1dc4fd847a
#
_entry.id   61ecea1f775ccb36aceadd1dc4fd847a
#
_cell.length_a   1.000
_cell.length_b   1.000
_cell.length_c   1.000
_cell.angle_alpha   90.00
_cell.angle_beta   90.00
_cell.angle_gamma   90.00
#
_symmetry.space_group_name_H-M   'P 1'
#
loop_
_entity.id
_entity.type
_entity.pdbx_description
1 polymer ?
#
loop_
_entity_poly.entity_id
_entity_poly.type
_entity_poly.pdbx_seq_one_letter_code
_entity_poly.pdbx_strand_id
1 'polypeptide(L)'
;MSFWDIEPSDWFKKYFQGRSGFDDIFKGFDEMRNRMEREFEEGFKQFESSTPKDLVREYETPEGAKVREYGPFVYGYSMTVGPDGRPKVREFGNVKSPFREGRSGLGKGMFGTRPLISSEREPLVDISTTDKEIKVVVEMPGVNKENIKINAYDSTLEVTTTDVEGKAHKYHETIELPEEADLATAKSKYNNGILEVTFNKKDKSKPKGKEIKVE
;
A
#
# COMPACT_ATOMS: atom_id res chain seq x y z
N MET A 1 -25.66 -6.43 0.28
CA MET A 1 -24.62 -6.55 -0.75
C MET A 1 -23.32 -6.21 -0.04
N SER A 2 -22.50 -7.23 0.25
CA SER A 2 -21.24 -7.05 1.00
C SER A 2 -20.25 -6.28 0.11
N PHE A 3 -19.49 -5.34 0.68
CA PHE A 3 -18.46 -4.56 -0.01
C PHE A 3 -17.34 -5.45 -0.60
N TRP A 4 -17.35 -6.75 -0.30
CA TRP A 4 -16.33 -7.74 -0.65
C TRP A 4 -16.67 -8.62 -1.86
N ASP A 5 -17.81 -8.39 -2.54
CA ASP A 5 -18.25 -9.18 -3.69
C ASP A 5 -17.60 -8.77 -5.03
N ILE A 6 -16.42 -8.16 -4.99
CA ILE A 6 -15.66 -7.88 -6.22
C ILE A 6 -14.88 -9.16 -6.57
N GLU A 7 -15.51 -10.02 -7.35
CA GLU A 7 -14.83 -11.13 -8.01
C GLU A 7 -13.85 -10.59 -9.05
N PRO A 8 -12.62 -11.16 -9.14
CA PRO A 8 -11.72 -10.87 -10.25
C PRO A 8 -12.45 -11.13 -11.57
N SER A 9 -12.36 -10.20 -12.52
CA SER A 9 -13.09 -10.35 -13.78
C SER A 9 -12.73 -11.66 -14.48
N ASP A 10 -13.71 -12.30 -15.14
CA ASP A 10 -13.54 -13.60 -15.79
C ASP A 10 -12.42 -13.63 -16.83
N TRP A 11 -12.08 -12.47 -17.44
CA TRP A 11 -10.96 -12.38 -18.36
C TRP A 11 -9.61 -12.59 -17.63
N PHE A 12 -9.50 -12.12 -16.39
CA PHE A 12 -8.30 -12.28 -15.59
C PHE A 12 -8.12 -13.75 -15.17
N LYS A 13 -9.20 -14.39 -14.74
CA LYS A 13 -9.22 -15.84 -14.46
C LYS A 13 -8.80 -16.63 -15.71
N LYS A 14 -9.31 -16.27 -16.88
CA LYS A 14 -9.06 -16.98 -18.15
C LYS A 14 -7.62 -16.79 -18.68
N TYR A 15 -7.01 -15.61 -18.42
CA TYR A 15 -5.65 -15.32 -18.89
C TYR A 15 -4.58 -16.03 -18.06
N PHE A 16 -4.86 -16.29 -16.79
CA PHE A 16 -3.93 -16.93 -15.85
C PHE A 16 -4.24 -18.41 -15.57
N GLN A 17 -5.33 -18.94 -16.14
CA GLN A 17 -5.71 -20.34 -16.02
C GLN A 17 -4.64 -21.24 -16.67
N GLY A 18 -4.01 -22.10 -15.86
CA GLY A 18 -3.01 -23.06 -16.33
C GLY A 18 -1.54 -22.74 -16.01
N ARG A 19 -1.26 -21.61 -15.32
CA ARG A 19 0.06 -21.36 -14.71
C ARG A 19 0.04 -21.88 -13.27
N SER A 20 0.66 -23.03 -13.07
CA SER A 20 0.91 -23.60 -11.74
C SER A 20 1.48 -22.54 -10.78
N GLY A 21 0.76 -22.25 -9.70
CA GLY A 21 1.11 -21.26 -8.69
C GLY A 21 0.15 -20.06 -8.58
N PHE A 22 -0.55 -19.66 -9.64
CA PHE A 22 -1.52 -18.56 -9.55
C PHE A 22 -2.82 -18.96 -8.82
N ASP A 23 -3.32 -20.16 -9.09
CA ASP A 23 -4.52 -20.68 -8.41
C ASP A 23 -4.30 -20.80 -6.90
N ASP A 24 -3.08 -21.17 -6.47
CA ASP A 24 -2.73 -21.26 -5.05
C ASP A 24 -2.64 -19.87 -4.39
N ILE A 25 -2.18 -18.85 -5.13
CA ILE A 25 -2.16 -17.46 -4.66
C ILE A 25 -3.59 -16.95 -4.46
N PHE A 26 -4.49 -17.17 -5.42
CA PHE A 26 -5.88 -16.73 -5.29
C PHE A 26 -6.63 -17.48 -4.20
N LYS A 27 -6.41 -18.79 -4.04
CA LYS A 27 -6.94 -19.54 -2.90
C LYS A 27 -6.44 -18.96 -1.57
N GLY A 28 -5.16 -18.63 -1.48
CA GLY A 28 -4.59 -18.01 -0.30
C GLY A 28 -5.24 -16.64 0.02
N PHE A 29 -5.55 -15.84 -1.00
CA PHE A 29 -6.27 -14.58 -0.82
C PHE A 29 -7.73 -14.77 -0.40
N ASP A 30 -8.44 -15.72 -1.00
CA ASP A 30 -9.82 -16.04 -0.62
C ASP A 30 -9.89 -16.60 0.79
N GLU A 31 -8.97 -17.46 1.19
CA GLU A 31 -8.86 -17.96 2.57
C GLU A 31 -8.55 -16.82 3.55
N MET A 32 -7.66 -15.91 3.20
CA MET A 32 -7.32 -14.75 4.02
C MET A 32 -8.52 -13.80 4.16
N ARG A 33 -9.22 -13.51 3.07
CA ARG A 33 -10.44 -12.69 3.08
C ARG A 33 -11.52 -13.31 3.96
N ASN A 34 -11.82 -14.58 3.76
CA ASN A 34 -12.84 -15.32 4.51
C ASN A 34 -12.47 -15.45 5.99
N ARG A 35 -11.18 -15.53 6.32
CA ARG A 35 -10.71 -15.53 7.70
C ARG A 35 -10.87 -14.17 8.33
N MET A 36 -10.47 -13.12 7.63
CA MET A 36 -10.61 -11.74 8.09
C MET A 36 -12.08 -11.38 8.33
N GLU A 37 -12.98 -11.78 7.44
CA GLU A 37 -14.42 -11.56 7.58
C GLU A 37 -14.98 -12.28 8.83
N ARG A 38 -14.62 -13.54 9.06
CA ARG A 38 -15.02 -14.27 10.29
C ARG A 38 -14.45 -13.65 11.55
N GLU A 39 -13.18 -13.23 11.53
CA GLU A 39 -12.55 -12.56 12.67
C GLU A 39 -13.17 -11.20 12.95
N PHE A 40 -13.63 -10.49 11.93
CA PHE A 40 -14.41 -9.27 12.08
C PHE A 40 -15.76 -9.53 12.75
N GLU A 41 -16.50 -10.56 12.33
CA GLU A 41 -17.77 -10.92 12.92
C GLU A 41 -17.65 -11.38 14.39
N GLU A 42 -16.68 -12.24 14.67
CA GLU A 42 -16.43 -12.78 16.00
C GLU A 42 -15.77 -11.77 16.96
N GLY A 43 -14.98 -10.85 16.40
CA GLY A 43 -14.13 -9.91 17.13
C GLY A 43 -14.71 -8.52 17.37
N PHE A 44 -15.94 -8.22 16.94
CA PHE A 44 -16.48 -6.85 16.97
C PHE A 44 -16.39 -6.17 18.34
N LYS A 45 -16.62 -6.89 19.44
CA LYS A 45 -16.47 -6.37 20.79
C LYS A 45 -15.02 -6.03 21.18
N GLN A 46 -14.05 -6.79 20.64
CA GLN A 46 -12.64 -6.53 20.84
C GLN A 46 -12.10 -5.50 19.85
N PHE A 47 -12.73 -5.40 18.68
CA PHE A 47 -12.50 -4.40 17.67
C PHE A 47 -12.70 -2.98 18.20
N GLU A 48 -13.74 -2.76 18.99
CA GLU A 48 -14.02 -1.47 19.64
C GLU A 48 -12.85 -1.00 20.50
N SER A 49 -12.19 -1.91 21.24
CA SER A 49 -11.06 -1.57 22.10
C SER A 49 -9.73 -1.41 21.34
N SER A 50 -9.61 -1.98 20.14
CA SER A 50 -8.40 -1.94 19.33
C SER A 50 -8.41 -0.88 18.22
N THR A 51 -9.58 -0.27 17.97
CA THR A 51 -9.70 0.78 16.95
C THR A 51 -9.08 2.08 17.47
N PRO A 52 -8.14 2.69 16.71
CA PRO A 52 -7.58 3.99 17.05
C PRO A 52 -8.69 5.04 17.23
N LYS A 53 -8.54 5.91 18.22
CA LYS A 53 -9.54 6.96 18.53
C LYS A 53 -9.82 7.88 17.34
N ASP A 54 -8.83 8.10 16.49
CA ASP A 54 -8.93 8.92 15.29
C ASP A 54 -9.87 8.32 14.23
N LEU A 55 -10.20 7.03 14.36
CA LEU A 55 -11.15 6.30 13.51
C LEU A 55 -12.51 6.09 14.19
N VAL A 56 -12.76 6.78 15.30
CA VAL A 56 -14.05 6.72 16.01
C VAL A 56 -14.69 8.10 16.00
N ARG A 57 -15.93 8.17 15.52
CA ARG A 57 -16.74 9.38 15.57
C ARG A 57 -17.96 9.14 16.44
N GLU A 58 -18.26 10.07 17.32
CA GLU A 58 -19.46 10.05 18.14
C GLU A 58 -20.29 11.29 17.80
N TYR A 59 -21.57 11.07 17.54
CA TYR A 59 -22.52 12.16 17.30
C TYR A 59 -23.91 11.78 17.82
N GLU A 60 -24.75 12.78 17.98
CA GLU A 60 -26.13 12.61 18.42
C GLU A 60 -27.06 12.86 17.22
N THR A 61 -28.02 11.97 17.01
CA THR A 61 -29.01 12.16 15.96
C THR A 61 -30.02 13.24 16.36
N PRO A 62 -30.78 13.82 15.40
CA PRO A 62 -31.84 14.78 15.72
C PRO A 62 -32.88 14.24 16.70
N GLU A 63 -33.04 12.93 16.80
CA GLU A 63 -33.97 12.23 17.71
C GLU A 63 -33.34 11.97 19.09
N GLY A 64 -32.11 12.43 19.34
CA GLY A 64 -31.42 12.30 20.63
C GLY A 64 -30.72 10.96 20.86
N ALA A 65 -30.58 10.12 19.84
CA ALA A 65 -29.84 8.87 19.94
C ALA A 65 -28.33 9.09 19.76
N LYS A 66 -27.53 8.52 20.67
CA LYS A 66 -26.04 8.54 20.53
C LYS A 66 -25.62 7.49 19.53
N VAL A 67 -24.90 7.92 18.51
CA VAL A 67 -24.33 7.06 17.46
C VAL A 67 -22.81 7.09 17.57
N ARG A 68 -22.20 5.93 17.45
CA ARG A 68 -20.75 5.76 17.34
C ARG A 68 -20.44 5.11 16.00
N GLU A 69 -19.66 5.81 15.19
CA GLU A 69 -19.23 5.38 13.86
C GLU A 69 -17.75 5.02 13.91
N TYR A 70 -17.39 3.87 13.37
CA TYR A 70 -16.02 3.38 13.29
C TYR A 70 -15.55 3.35 11.85
N GLY A 71 -14.35 3.85 11.59
CA GLY A 71 -13.75 3.86 10.26
C GLY A 71 -13.44 5.26 9.71
N PRO A 72 -13.13 5.36 8.43
CA PRO A 72 -13.20 4.31 7.40
C PRO A 72 -12.10 3.26 7.52
N PHE A 73 -12.45 1.99 7.32
CA PHE A 73 -11.51 0.89 7.18
C PHE A 73 -11.29 0.61 5.69
N VAL A 74 -10.03 0.57 5.30
CA VAL A 74 -9.64 0.30 3.92
C VAL A 74 -8.62 -0.80 3.92
N TYR A 75 -8.88 -1.83 3.13
CA TYR A 75 -7.95 -2.88 2.81
C TYR A 75 -7.96 -3.11 1.30
N GLY A 76 -6.81 -3.23 0.73
CA GLY A 76 -6.66 -3.61 -0.66
C GLY A 76 -5.29 -4.21 -0.91
N TYR A 77 -5.14 -4.78 -2.08
CA TYR A 77 -3.86 -5.29 -2.54
C TYR A 77 -3.69 -5.03 -4.03
N SER A 78 -2.44 -4.90 -4.45
CA SER A 78 -2.04 -4.91 -5.85
C SER A 78 -1.06 -6.06 -6.08
N MET A 79 -1.07 -6.62 -7.28
CA MET A 79 -0.17 -7.67 -7.68
C MET A 79 0.54 -7.28 -8.96
N THR A 80 1.86 -7.38 -8.96
CA THR A 80 2.71 -7.12 -10.12
C THR A 80 3.52 -8.37 -10.41
N VAL A 81 3.62 -8.76 -11.68
CA VAL A 81 4.48 -9.86 -12.10
C VAL A 81 5.74 -9.27 -12.71
N GLY A 82 6.88 -9.52 -12.06
CA GLY A 82 8.19 -9.05 -12.54
C GLY A 82 8.68 -9.83 -13.77
N PRO A 83 9.81 -9.41 -14.35
CA PRO A 83 10.43 -10.10 -15.50
C PRO A 83 10.87 -11.54 -15.17
N ASP A 84 11.07 -11.84 -13.88
CA ASP A 84 11.38 -13.18 -13.35
C ASP A 84 10.15 -14.10 -13.27
N GLY A 85 8.97 -13.61 -13.67
CA GLY A 85 7.72 -14.32 -13.63
C GLY A 85 7.14 -14.52 -12.22
N ARG A 86 7.75 -13.94 -11.20
CA ARG A 86 7.28 -14.04 -9.81
C ARG A 86 6.31 -12.94 -9.48
N PRO A 87 5.15 -13.27 -8.89
CA PRO A 87 4.22 -12.26 -8.43
C PRO A 87 4.75 -11.57 -7.17
N LYS A 88 4.64 -10.26 -7.15
CA LYS A 88 4.84 -9.43 -5.96
C LYS A 88 3.52 -8.84 -5.56
N VAL A 89 3.11 -9.09 -4.33
CA VAL A 89 1.85 -8.57 -3.78
C VAL A 89 2.18 -7.43 -2.83
N ARG A 90 1.45 -6.34 -2.95
CA ARG A 90 1.53 -5.18 -2.08
C ARG A 90 0.16 -4.91 -1.48
N GLU A 91 0.10 -4.83 -0.16
CA GLU A 91 -1.11 -4.43 0.56
C GLU A 91 -1.14 -2.91 0.72
N PHE A 92 -2.34 -2.32 0.69
CA PHE A 92 -2.58 -0.91 0.96
C PHE A 92 -3.83 -0.71 1.81
N GLY A 93 -3.99 0.47 2.39
CA GLY A 93 -5.07 0.79 3.31
C GLY A 93 -4.61 0.94 4.76
N ASN A 94 -5.55 0.95 5.70
CA ASN A 94 -5.27 1.07 7.14
C ASN A 94 -5.59 -0.21 7.93
N VAL A 95 -5.98 -1.25 7.25
CA VAL A 95 -6.13 -2.60 7.80
C VAL A 95 -5.02 -3.46 7.24
N LYS A 96 -4.25 -4.11 8.09
CA LYS A 96 -3.13 -4.97 7.70
C LYS A 96 -3.45 -6.42 8.01
N SER A 97 -3.10 -7.29 7.07
CA SER A 97 -3.13 -8.72 7.31
C SER A 97 -2.07 -9.11 8.35
N PRO A 98 -2.38 -10.02 9.28
CA PRO A 98 -1.38 -10.58 10.19
C PRO A 98 -0.31 -11.43 9.47
N PHE A 99 -0.51 -11.76 8.20
CA PHE A 99 0.36 -12.62 7.39
C PHE A 99 1.34 -11.88 6.48
N ARG A 100 1.76 -10.67 6.83
CA ARG A 100 2.71 -9.89 6.02
C ARG A 100 3.95 -10.74 5.71
N GLU A 101 4.18 -11.01 4.43
CA GLU A 101 5.41 -11.63 3.92
C GLU A 101 6.63 -10.79 4.31
N GLY A 102 7.64 -11.45 4.87
CA GLY A 102 8.93 -10.83 5.19
C GLY A 102 9.37 -10.90 6.65
N ARG A 103 8.52 -11.34 7.59
CA ARG A 103 8.92 -11.66 8.96
C ARG A 103 8.99 -13.16 9.23
N SER A 104 9.46 -13.90 8.26
CA SER A 104 9.74 -15.35 8.35
C SER A 104 10.97 -15.67 9.21
N GLY A 105 11.11 -15.05 10.35
CA GLY A 105 12.33 -15.19 11.12
C GLY A 105 12.19 -15.38 12.63
N LEU A 106 11.01 -15.36 13.23
CA LEU A 106 10.89 -15.65 14.67
C LEU A 106 9.57 -16.35 15.01
N GLY A 107 9.67 -17.62 15.37
CA GLY A 107 8.83 -18.28 16.36
C GLY A 107 7.34 -18.44 16.02
N LYS A 108 6.95 -19.64 15.57
CA LYS A 108 5.59 -20.14 15.76
C LYS A 108 5.13 -19.87 17.19
N GLY A 109 4.25 -18.86 17.42
CA GLY A 109 3.53 -18.87 18.68
C GLY A 109 3.14 -17.54 19.32
N MET A 110 3.42 -16.36 18.74
CA MET A 110 3.20 -15.14 19.52
C MET A 110 2.50 -13.97 18.81
N PHE A 111 1.98 -14.16 17.61
CA PHE A 111 1.19 -13.12 16.95
C PHE A 111 -0.21 -13.65 16.71
N GLY A 112 -1.16 -13.04 17.43
CA GLY A 112 -2.58 -13.32 17.28
C GLY A 112 -3.00 -13.12 15.82
N THR A 113 -3.96 -13.91 15.39
CA THR A 113 -4.60 -13.92 14.07
C THR A 113 -5.46 -12.67 13.80
N ARG A 114 -5.11 -11.51 14.34
CA ARG A 114 -5.94 -10.30 14.30
C ARG A 114 -5.40 -9.31 13.29
N PRO A 115 -6.27 -8.70 12.47
CA PRO A 115 -5.87 -7.60 11.61
C PRO A 115 -5.38 -6.42 12.47
N LEU A 116 -4.28 -5.79 12.05
CA LEU A 116 -3.77 -4.57 12.66
C LEU A 116 -4.46 -3.38 12.00
N ILE A 117 -5.06 -2.52 12.82
CA ILE A 117 -5.73 -1.30 12.35
C ILE A 117 -4.83 -0.12 12.72
N SER A 118 -4.52 0.70 11.71
CA SER A 118 -3.76 1.93 11.86
C SER A 118 -4.66 3.16 11.69
N SER A 119 -4.34 4.26 12.39
CA SER A 119 -4.92 5.57 12.10
C SER A 119 -4.41 6.14 10.76
N GLU A 120 -3.24 5.70 10.32
CA GLU A 120 -2.64 6.08 9.05
C GLU A 120 -2.96 5.03 7.98
N ARG A 121 -3.21 5.51 6.77
CA ARG A 121 -3.52 4.69 5.60
C ARG A 121 -2.29 4.62 4.70
N GLU A 122 -1.90 3.41 4.32
CA GLU A 122 -0.95 3.24 3.21
C GLU A 122 -1.71 3.45 1.89
N PRO A 123 -1.27 4.39 1.05
CA PRO A 123 -1.89 4.65 -0.25
C PRO A 123 -1.56 3.53 -1.25
N LEU A 124 -2.37 3.43 -2.32
CA LEU A 124 -1.97 2.64 -3.47
C LEU A 124 -0.81 3.34 -4.18
N VAL A 125 0.25 2.59 -4.46
CA VAL A 125 1.45 3.09 -5.13
C VAL A 125 1.75 2.25 -6.36
N ASP A 126 2.02 2.93 -7.47
CA ASP A 126 2.55 2.32 -8.69
C ASP A 126 3.89 2.97 -9.05
N ILE A 127 4.84 2.14 -9.51
CA ILE A 127 6.17 2.58 -9.94
C ILE A 127 6.39 2.12 -11.36
N SER A 128 6.52 3.05 -12.26
CA SER A 128 6.86 2.79 -13.65
C SER A 128 8.25 3.31 -13.99
N THR A 129 8.97 2.55 -14.79
CA THR A 129 10.35 2.85 -15.18
C THR A 129 10.46 2.82 -16.69
N THR A 130 10.93 3.92 -17.27
CA THR A 130 11.29 4.03 -18.69
C THR A 130 12.82 4.01 -18.87
N ASP A 131 13.31 4.18 -20.08
CA ASP A 131 14.76 4.29 -20.33
C ASP A 131 15.40 5.53 -19.67
N LYS A 132 14.64 6.60 -19.48
CA LYS A 132 15.14 7.91 -19.04
C LYS A 132 14.70 8.31 -17.64
N GLU A 133 13.53 7.85 -17.19
CA GLU A 133 12.89 8.33 -15.97
C GLU A 133 12.23 7.21 -15.18
N ILE A 134 12.06 7.46 -13.91
CA ILE A 134 11.30 6.66 -12.95
C ILE A 134 10.15 7.54 -12.47
N LYS A 135 8.93 7.05 -12.61
CA LYS A 135 7.72 7.71 -12.15
C LYS A 135 7.08 6.90 -11.02
N VAL A 136 6.81 7.56 -9.92
CA VAL A 136 6.04 7.03 -8.79
C VAL A 136 4.70 7.73 -8.77
N VAL A 137 3.63 6.96 -8.76
CA VAL A 137 2.24 7.42 -8.66
C VAL A 137 1.67 6.96 -7.34
N VAL A 138 1.09 7.89 -6.58
CA VAL A 138 0.53 7.63 -5.25
C VAL A 138 -0.90 8.15 -5.20
N GLU A 139 -1.86 7.29 -4.86
CA GLU A 139 -3.27 7.63 -4.75
C GLU A 139 -3.62 8.10 -3.34
N MET A 140 -3.90 9.40 -3.20
CA MET A 140 -4.25 10.02 -1.93
C MET A 140 -5.51 10.90 -2.07
N PRO A 141 -6.68 10.31 -2.35
CA PRO A 141 -7.91 11.08 -2.47
C PRO A 141 -8.30 11.75 -1.15
N GLY A 142 -8.92 12.93 -1.26
CA GLY A 142 -9.43 13.66 -0.11
C GLY A 142 -8.38 14.49 0.64
N VAL A 143 -7.16 14.65 0.10
CA VAL A 143 -6.07 15.46 0.66
C VAL A 143 -5.91 16.75 -0.13
N ASN A 144 -5.58 17.84 0.54
CA ASN A 144 -5.14 19.07 -0.10
C ASN A 144 -3.62 19.03 -0.31
N LYS A 145 -3.14 19.60 -1.41
CA LYS A 145 -1.70 19.57 -1.76
C LYS A 145 -0.80 20.20 -0.68
N GLU A 146 -1.31 21.18 0.05
CA GLU A 146 -0.61 21.90 1.13
C GLU A 146 -0.31 20.99 2.33
N ASN A 147 -1.07 19.89 2.46
CA ASN A 147 -0.92 18.93 3.55
C ASN A 147 0.00 17.76 3.20
N ILE A 148 0.51 17.71 1.96
CA ILE A 148 1.39 16.65 1.51
C ILE A 148 2.85 17.03 1.79
N LYS A 149 3.57 16.15 2.46
CA LYS A 149 5.02 16.23 2.67
C LYS A 149 5.69 15.08 1.95
N ILE A 150 6.75 15.39 1.23
CA ILE A 150 7.52 14.42 0.45
C ILE A 150 8.99 14.60 0.82
N ASN A 151 9.63 13.51 1.22
CA ASN A 151 11.06 13.43 1.50
C ASN A 151 11.68 12.32 0.65
N ALA A 152 12.86 12.57 0.07
CA ALA A 152 13.61 11.57 -0.66
C ALA A 152 15.02 11.48 -0.10
N TYR A 153 15.43 10.28 0.34
CA TYR A 153 16.74 10.01 0.94
C TYR A 153 17.08 8.51 0.78
N ASP A 154 18.35 8.20 0.67
CA ASP A 154 18.89 6.83 0.66
C ASP A 154 18.13 5.83 -0.23
N SER A 155 17.79 6.24 -1.47
CA SER A 155 16.95 5.46 -2.40
C SER A 155 15.53 5.19 -1.87
N THR A 156 15.02 6.05 -1.01
CA THR A 156 13.69 5.95 -0.43
C THR A 156 12.91 7.24 -0.70
N LEU A 157 11.64 7.11 -1.02
CA LEU A 157 10.67 8.20 -1.10
C LEU A 157 9.66 8.01 0.03
N GLU A 158 9.63 8.95 0.96
CA GLU A 158 8.64 9.00 2.02
C GLU A 158 7.56 10.03 1.67
N VAL A 159 6.31 9.61 1.73
CA VAL A 159 5.14 10.46 1.48
C VAL A 159 4.26 10.42 2.72
N THR A 160 4.01 11.60 3.29
CA THR A 160 3.15 11.74 4.47
C THR A 160 2.14 12.85 4.26
N THR A 161 1.04 12.80 5.00
CA THR A 161 0.09 13.90 5.05
C THR A 161 -0.02 14.44 6.47
N THR A 162 -0.09 15.76 6.60
CA THR A 162 -0.38 16.39 7.88
C THR A 162 -1.87 16.26 8.21
N ASP A 163 -2.17 16.28 9.50
CA ASP A 163 -3.54 16.21 10.00
C ASP A 163 -4.37 17.38 9.48
N VAL A 164 -5.56 17.06 8.96
CA VAL A 164 -6.58 18.06 8.67
C VAL A 164 -7.70 17.81 9.68
N GLU A 165 -7.96 18.77 10.54
CA GLU A 165 -9.00 18.70 11.58
C GLU A 165 -10.29 18.08 11.03
N GLY A 166 -10.74 16.99 11.66
CA GLY A 166 -12.00 16.32 11.34
C GLY A 166 -12.00 15.40 10.11
N LYS A 167 -10.85 15.13 9.46
CA LYS A 167 -10.77 14.20 8.32
C LYS A 167 -9.83 13.04 8.64
N ALA A 168 -10.39 11.84 8.66
CA ALA A 168 -9.67 10.58 8.91
C ALA A 168 -8.81 10.12 7.71
N HIS A 169 -8.11 11.04 7.01
CA HIS A 169 -7.32 10.72 5.82
C HIS A 169 -5.85 11.06 6.02
N LYS A 170 -5.24 10.41 7.02
CA LYS A 170 -3.79 10.45 7.17
C LYS A 170 -3.18 9.39 6.30
N TYR A 171 -2.27 9.78 5.42
CA TYR A 171 -1.49 8.85 4.60
C TYR A 171 -0.04 8.86 5.05
N HIS A 172 0.54 7.67 5.07
CA HIS A 172 1.97 7.47 5.28
C HIS A 172 2.43 6.29 4.43
N GLU A 173 3.47 6.52 3.63
CA GLU A 173 4.07 5.49 2.80
C GLU A 173 5.55 5.72 2.66
N THR A 174 6.30 4.61 2.71
CA THR A 174 7.74 4.56 2.47
C THR A 174 7.99 3.68 1.26
N ILE A 175 8.51 4.26 0.19
CA ILE A 175 8.63 3.66 -1.12
C ILE A 175 10.10 3.47 -1.44
N GLU A 176 10.53 2.23 -1.66
CA GLU A 176 11.87 1.93 -2.15
C GLU A 176 11.96 2.30 -3.63
N LEU A 177 12.91 3.16 -3.95
CA LEU A 177 13.21 3.58 -5.31
C LEU A 177 14.28 2.69 -5.93
N PRO A 178 14.23 2.44 -7.26
CA PRO A 178 15.33 1.83 -7.96
C PRO A 178 16.65 2.59 -7.75
N GLU A 179 17.77 1.87 -7.66
CA GLU A 179 19.10 2.47 -7.43
C GLU A 179 19.51 3.50 -8.48
N GLU A 180 18.93 3.37 -9.68
CA GLU A 180 19.14 4.32 -10.78
C GLU A 180 18.44 5.66 -10.60
N ALA A 181 17.57 5.82 -9.61
CA ALA A 181 16.87 7.09 -9.39
C ALA A 181 17.84 8.20 -8.97
N ASP A 182 17.86 9.29 -9.70
CA ASP A 182 18.59 10.50 -9.32
C ASP A 182 17.67 11.41 -8.49
N LEU A 183 17.82 11.34 -7.17
CA LEU A 183 17.00 12.07 -6.23
C LEU A 183 17.10 13.60 -6.39
N ALA A 184 18.23 14.10 -6.91
CA ALA A 184 18.43 15.55 -7.12
C ALA A 184 17.54 16.09 -8.24
N THR A 185 17.01 15.22 -9.10
CA THR A 185 16.13 15.60 -10.22
C THR A 185 14.66 15.49 -9.92
N ALA A 186 14.30 15.18 -8.67
CA ALA A 186 12.93 14.95 -8.25
C ALA A 186 11.99 16.10 -8.62
N LYS A 187 10.87 15.77 -9.25
CA LYS A 187 9.76 16.68 -9.53
C LYS A 187 8.47 16.04 -9.07
N SER A 188 7.59 16.84 -8.47
CA SER A 188 6.30 16.33 -8.02
C SER A 188 5.15 17.16 -8.57
N LYS A 189 4.01 16.51 -8.78
CA LYS A 189 2.75 17.11 -9.17
C LYS A 189 1.62 16.38 -8.45
N TYR A 190 0.70 17.15 -7.89
CA TYR A 190 -0.50 16.60 -7.27
C TYR A 190 -1.74 17.17 -7.96
N ASN A 191 -2.65 16.30 -8.38
CA ASN A 191 -3.90 16.67 -9.01
C ASN A 191 -4.97 15.60 -8.76
N ASN A 192 -6.16 16.03 -8.37
CA ASN A 192 -7.35 15.16 -8.21
C ASN A 192 -7.10 13.89 -7.39
N GLY A 193 -6.35 14.00 -6.29
CA GLY A 193 -6.05 12.85 -5.44
C GLY A 193 -4.88 11.98 -5.90
N ILE A 194 -4.20 12.36 -6.97
CA ILE A 194 -3.05 11.62 -7.50
C ILE A 194 -1.78 12.46 -7.33
N LEU A 195 -0.82 11.92 -6.62
CA LEU A 195 0.55 12.44 -6.54
C LEU A 195 1.43 11.69 -7.52
N GLU A 196 2.06 12.41 -8.44
CA GLU A 196 3.11 11.91 -9.32
C GLU A 196 4.45 12.48 -8.86
N VAL A 197 5.45 11.61 -8.67
CA VAL A 197 6.84 12.00 -8.43
C VAL A 197 7.71 11.38 -9.50
N THR A 198 8.47 12.21 -10.21
CA THR A 198 9.32 11.78 -11.33
C THR A 198 10.79 12.07 -11.00
N PHE A 199 11.64 11.09 -11.26
CA PHE A 199 13.10 11.17 -11.15
C PHE A 199 13.72 10.84 -12.50
N ASN A 200 14.78 11.54 -12.88
CA ASN A 200 15.61 11.06 -13.98
C ASN A 200 16.42 9.84 -13.53
N LYS A 201 16.83 9.02 -14.46
CA LYS A 201 17.81 7.98 -14.15
C LYS A 201 19.21 8.59 -14.10
N LYS A 202 20.00 8.11 -13.13
CA LYS A 202 21.44 8.41 -13.08
C LYS A 202 22.07 7.99 -14.39
N ASP A 203 22.90 8.84 -14.95
CA ASP A 203 23.72 8.47 -16.09
C ASP A 203 24.59 7.25 -15.73
N LYS A 204 24.37 6.14 -16.40
CA LYS A 204 25.32 5.03 -16.36
C LYS A 204 26.58 5.52 -17.05
N SER A 205 27.47 6.22 -16.32
CA SER A 205 28.81 6.50 -16.82
C SER A 205 29.42 5.17 -17.18
N LYS A 206 29.64 4.93 -18.49
CA LYS A 206 30.41 3.76 -18.93
C LYS A 206 31.66 3.77 -18.12
N PRO A 207 32.04 2.66 -17.45
CA PRO A 207 33.29 2.60 -16.74
C PRO A 207 34.39 3.01 -17.73
N LYS A 208 35.12 4.07 -17.40
CA LYS A 208 36.27 4.48 -18.21
C LYS A 208 37.26 3.33 -18.17
N GLY A 209 37.23 2.50 -19.18
CA GLY A 209 38.20 1.44 -19.35
C GLY A 209 39.62 2.08 -19.37
N LYS A 210 40.48 1.66 -18.48
CA LYS A 210 41.91 2.04 -18.53
C LYS A 210 42.57 1.10 -19.50
N GLU A 211 43.11 1.63 -20.60
CA GLU A 211 43.94 0.87 -21.53
C GLU A 211 45.23 0.47 -20.81
N ILE A 212 45.44 -0.82 -20.66
CA ILE A 212 46.68 -1.37 -20.08
C ILE A 212 47.58 -1.75 -21.25
N LYS A 213 48.69 -1.05 -21.40
CA LYS A 213 49.73 -1.42 -22.38
C LYS A 213 50.47 -2.67 -21.87
N VAL A 214 50.61 -3.64 -22.77
CA VAL A 214 51.41 -4.82 -22.52
C VAL A 214 52.85 -4.43 -22.91
N GLU A 215 53.78 -4.61 -21.99
CA GLU A 215 55.24 -4.49 -22.25
C GLU A 215 55.80 -5.80 -22.81
#